data_0adea340913f7342e1797e3aef9e8e20
#
_entry.id   0adea340913f7342e1797e3aef9e8e20
#
_cell.length_a   1.000
_cell.length_b   1.000
_cell.length_c   1.000
_cell.angle_alpha   90.00
_cell.angle_beta   90.00
_cell.angle_gamma   90.00
#
_symmetry.space_group_name_H-M   'P 1'
#
loop_
_entity.id
_entity.type
_entity.pdbx_description
1 polymer ?
#
loop_
_entity_poly.entity_id
_entity_poly.type
_entity_poly.pdbx_seq_one_letter_code
_entity_poly.pdbx_strand_id
1 'polypeptide(L)'
;MNMTKGALILSLSFLLAACSSIPQNIKGNNQPDIQKSFVAVHNQPGLYVGQQARFGGKVINVINGKTDTLLEIAVLPLDSYAKPDIEANYQGRLLARQSGFLDPVNYRNHFVTILGTIQGEQPGFINKVPYNFLEV
;
A
#
# COMPACT_ATOMS: atom_id res chain seq x y z
N MET A 1 -30.00 40.61 -9.03
CA MET A 1 -30.32 39.41 -9.83
C MET A 1 -29.09 38.65 -10.32
N ASN A 2 -28.01 39.30 -10.64
CA ASN A 2 -26.82 38.60 -11.12
C ASN A 2 -25.97 37.97 -9.99
N MET A 3 -26.19 38.34 -8.76
CA MET A 3 -25.43 37.79 -7.59
C MET A 3 -25.80 36.37 -7.21
N THR A 4 -27.03 35.94 -7.47
CA THR A 4 -27.49 34.58 -7.13
C THR A 4 -26.93 33.51 -8.05
N LYS A 5 -26.63 33.83 -9.31
CA LYS A 5 -26.01 32.89 -10.25
C LYS A 5 -24.53 32.66 -9.97
N GLY A 6 -23.80 33.66 -9.48
CA GLY A 6 -22.39 33.55 -9.11
C GLY A 6 -22.17 32.71 -7.86
N ALA A 7 -23.06 32.79 -6.87
CA ALA A 7 -22.97 31.99 -5.65
C ALA A 7 -23.22 30.49 -5.88
N LEU A 8 -24.07 30.12 -6.82
CA LEU A 8 -24.35 28.73 -7.19
C LEU A 8 -23.15 28.07 -7.90
N ILE A 9 -22.44 28.80 -8.74
CA ILE A 9 -21.24 28.30 -9.45
C ILE A 9 -20.08 28.07 -8.47
N LEU A 10 -19.89 28.92 -7.47
CA LEU A 10 -18.86 28.75 -6.44
C LEU A 10 -19.13 27.51 -5.56
N SER A 11 -20.39 27.25 -5.22
CA SER A 11 -20.80 26.08 -4.43
C SER A 11 -20.52 24.75 -5.16
N LEU A 12 -20.72 24.71 -6.47
CA LEU A 12 -20.46 23.54 -7.30
C LEU A 12 -18.97 23.21 -7.41
N SER A 13 -18.11 24.25 -7.54
CA SER A 13 -16.66 24.06 -7.57
C SER A 13 -16.09 23.50 -6.28
N PHE A 14 -16.67 23.85 -5.14
CA PHE A 14 -16.25 23.35 -3.83
C PHE A 14 -16.59 21.86 -3.65
N LEU A 15 -17.70 21.39 -4.18
CA LEU A 15 -18.10 19.98 -4.12
C LEU A 15 -17.20 19.07 -4.97
N LEU A 16 -16.69 19.56 -6.10
CA LEU A 16 -15.78 18.81 -6.97
C LEU A 16 -14.40 18.62 -6.34
N ALA A 17 -13.93 19.55 -5.50
CA ALA A 17 -12.63 19.46 -4.82
C ALA A 17 -12.60 18.41 -3.69
N ALA A 18 -13.75 17.97 -3.18
CA ALA A 18 -13.86 17.02 -2.06
C ALA A 18 -13.74 15.55 -2.47
N CYS A 19 -13.65 15.23 -3.78
CA CYS A 19 -13.75 13.85 -4.29
C CYS A 19 -12.42 13.13 -4.52
N SER A 20 -11.25 13.76 -4.24
CA SER A 20 -9.95 13.18 -4.55
C SER A 20 -9.04 13.12 -3.33
N SER A 21 -9.25 12.12 -2.49
CA SER A 21 -8.41 11.91 -1.31
C SER A 21 -8.02 10.43 -1.14
N ILE A 22 -6.84 10.21 -0.55
CA ILE A 22 -6.40 8.89 -0.12
C ILE A 22 -7.24 8.45 1.08
N PRO A 23 -7.71 7.19 1.14
CA PRO A 23 -8.46 6.69 2.29
C PRO A 23 -7.69 6.85 3.61
N GLN A 24 -8.40 7.19 4.69
CA GLN A 24 -7.81 7.48 6.00
C GLN A 24 -7.02 6.32 6.58
N ASN A 25 -7.47 5.08 6.39
CA ASN A 25 -6.82 3.90 6.95
C ASN A 25 -5.44 3.60 6.35
N ILE A 26 -5.12 4.17 5.19
CA ILE A 26 -3.81 4.04 4.55
C ILE A 26 -3.09 5.38 4.37
N LYS A 27 -3.65 6.47 4.88
CA LYS A 27 -3.06 7.80 4.77
C LYS A 27 -1.82 7.98 5.64
N GLY A 28 -1.77 7.29 6.77
CA GLY A 28 -0.66 7.37 7.71
C GLY A 28 -0.76 8.58 8.63
N ASN A 29 0.21 8.70 9.53
CA ASN A 29 0.35 9.88 10.35
C ASN A 29 0.74 11.07 9.48
N ASN A 30 0.49 12.30 9.97
CA ASN A 30 0.86 13.54 9.27
C ASN A 30 2.38 13.72 9.14
N GLN A 31 3.12 12.63 9.04
CA GLN A 31 4.57 12.66 8.85
C GLN A 31 4.89 12.78 7.37
N PRO A 32 5.79 13.70 6.99
CA PRO A 32 6.16 13.89 5.59
C PRO A 32 6.93 12.72 4.99
N ASP A 33 7.33 11.73 5.79
CA ASP A 33 8.34 10.73 5.44
C ASP A 33 7.77 9.34 5.18
N ILE A 34 6.51 9.22 4.74
CA ILE A 34 5.97 7.93 4.31
C ILE A 34 6.67 7.51 3.02
N GLN A 35 7.28 6.33 3.07
CA GLN A 35 7.96 5.78 1.90
C GLN A 35 6.94 5.24 0.90
N LYS A 36 7.09 5.65 -0.35
CA LYS A 36 6.18 5.30 -1.45
C LYS A 36 6.87 4.54 -2.57
N SER A 37 8.20 4.54 -2.60
CA SER A 37 8.99 3.82 -3.61
C SER A 37 9.45 2.48 -3.05
N PHE A 38 8.77 1.41 -3.46
CA PHE A 38 9.18 0.05 -3.09
C PHE A 38 10.61 -0.26 -3.60
N VAL A 39 10.93 0.15 -4.82
CA VAL A 39 12.24 -0.15 -5.42
C VAL A 39 13.38 0.47 -4.59
N ALA A 40 13.22 1.72 -4.16
CA ALA A 40 14.23 2.39 -3.33
C ALA A 40 14.42 1.69 -1.99
N VAL A 41 13.33 1.33 -1.32
CA VAL A 41 13.36 0.67 -0.01
C VAL A 41 13.92 -0.76 -0.14
N HIS A 42 13.50 -1.52 -1.13
CA HIS A 42 13.94 -2.89 -1.34
C HIS A 42 15.44 -2.97 -1.69
N ASN A 43 15.97 -1.97 -2.38
CA ASN A 43 17.39 -1.93 -2.72
C ASN A 43 18.29 -1.66 -1.50
N GLN A 44 17.81 -0.88 -0.53
CA GLN A 44 18.58 -0.54 0.68
C GLN A 44 17.66 -0.51 1.91
N PRO A 45 17.09 -1.66 2.31
CA PRO A 45 16.08 -1.69 3.37
C PRO A 45 16.58 -1.20 4.72
N GLY A 46 17.87 -1.40 5.01
CA GLY A 46 18.48 -0.95 6.27
C GLY A 46 18.38 0.56 6.51
N LEU A 47 18.29 1.36 5.46
CA LEU A 47 18.14 2.81 5.57
C LEU A 47 16.74 3.23 5.99
N TYR A 48 15.74 2.35 5.87
CA TYR A 48 14.33 2.70 6.03
C TYR A 48 13.66 1.98 7.20
N VAL A 49 14.36 1.11 7.92
CA VAL A 49 13.80 0.39 9.07
C VAL A 49 13.22 1.37 10.07
N GLY A 50 12.00 1.09 10.56
CA GLY A 50 11.27 1.95 11.48
C GLY A 50 10.45 3.04 10.82
N GLN A 51 10.64 3.30 9.54
CA GLN A 51 9.85 4.27 8.79
C GLN A 51 8.56 3.65 8.29
N GLN A 52 7.53 4.48 8.17
CA GLN A 52 6.25 4.08 7.63
C GLN A 52 6.31 4.03 6.11
N ALA A 53 5.63 3.05 5.52
CA ALA A 53 5.55 2.88 4.08
C ALA A 53 4.12 2.61 3.65
N ARG A 54 3.77 3.08 2.46
CA ARG A 54 2.53 2.76 1.78
C ARG A 54 2.85 2.08 0.46
N PHE A 55 2.56 0.77 0.40
CA PHE A 55 2.80 -0.06 -0.79
C PHE A 55 1.54 -0.84 -1.12
N GLY A 56 1.51 -1.41 -2.30
CA GLY A 56 0.40 -2.24 -2.70
C GLY A 56 0.74 -3.15 -3.85
N GLY A 57 -0.23 -3.94 -4.24
CA GLY A 57 -0.10 -4.90 -5.32
C GLY A 57 -1.09 -6.03 -5.19
N LYS A 58 -0.76 -7.17 -5.75
CA LYS A 58 -1.59 -8.36 -5.74
C LYS A 58 -1.15 -9.31 -4.64
N VAL A 59 -2.10 -9.75 -3.81
CA VAL A 59 -1.85 -10.77 -2.79
C VAL A 59 -1.66 -12.13 -3.48
N ILE A 60 -0.47 -12.69 -3.33
CA ILE A 60 -0.10 -13.98 -3.92
C ILE A 60 -0.38 -15.11 -2.94
N ASN A 61 -0.12 -14.88 -1.65
CA ASN A 61 -0.26 -15.90 -0.64
C ASN A 61 -0.72 -15.29 0.69
N VAL A 62 -1.47 -16.07 1.47
CA VAL A 62 -1.94 -15.70 2.80
C VAL A 62 -1.47 -16.79 3.76
N ILE A 63 -0.59 -16.44 4.70
CA ILE A 63 0.02 -17.38 5.64
C ILE A 63 -0.48 -17.04 7.04
N ASN A 64 -1.41 -17.84 7.54
CA ASN A 64 -1.99 -17.66 8.87
C ASN A 64 -1.11 -18.32 9.92
N GLY A 65 -0.67 -17.53 10.89
CA GLY A 65 0.02 -18.01 12.08
C GLY A 65 -0.92 -18.08 13.29
N LYS A 66 -0.37 -18.30 14.47
CA LYS A 66 -1.16 -18.42 15.71
C LYS A 66 -1.78 -17.09 16.13
N THR A 67 -1.06 -15.98 15.95
CA THR A 67 -1.46 -14.67 16.42
C THR A 67 -1.51 -13.63 15.32
N ASP A 68 -0.94 -13.92 14.16
CA ASP A 68 -0.85 -12.98 13.05
C ASP A 68 -0.95 -13.68 11.70
N THR A 69 -1.04 -12.87 10.65
CA THR A 69 -1.09 -13.32 9.27
C THR A 69 -0.02 -12.58 8.47
N LEU A 70 0.67 -13.30 7.59
CA LEU A 70 1.56 -12.72 6.59
C LEU A 70 0.86 -12.72 5.23
N LEU A 71 0.87 -11.58 4.57
CA LEU A 71 0.47 -11.47 3.18
C LEU A 71 1.73 -11.37 2.31
N GLU A 72 1.89 -12.30 1.38
CA GLU A 72 2.88 -12.15 0.32
C GLU A 72 2.26 -11.35 -0.81
N ILE A 73 2.85 -10.19 -1.12
CA ILE A 73 2.32 -9.25 -2.10
C ILE A 73 3.31 -9.07 -3.24
N ALA A 74 2.83 -9.30 -4.47
CA ALA A 74 3.55 -8.91 -5.67
C ALA A 74 3.30 -7.41 -5.88
N VAL A 75 4.34 -6.61 -5.75
CA VAL A 75 4.24 -5.16 -5.60
C VAL A 75 4.02 -4.48 -6.95
N LEU A 76 3.08 -3.56 -6.97
CA LEU A 76 2.81 -2.66 -8.09
C LEU A 76 2.98 -1.20 -7.63
N PRO A 77 3.32 -0.28 -8.54
CA PRO A 77 3.27 1.13 -8.20
C PRO A 77 1.85 1.56 -7.88
N LEU A 78 1.70 2.55 -7.01
CA LEU A 78 0.39 3.11 -6.65
C LEU A 78 0.13 4.38 -7.47
N ASP A 79 -1.13 4.59 -7.83
CA ASP A 79 -1.55 5.85 -8.45
C ASP A 79 -1.71 6.97 -7.41
N SER A 80 -2.18 8.14 -7.84
CA SER A 80 -2.36 9.30 -6.96
C SER A 80 -3.43 9.10 -5.89
N TYR A 81 -4.29 8.10 -6.03
CA TYR A 81 -5.31 7.72 -5.05
C TYR A 81 -4.86 6.54 -4.17
N ALA A 82 -3.58 6.16 -4.25
CA ALA A 82 -2.99 5.02 -3.57
C ALA A 82 -3.61 3.67 -3.98
N LYS A 83 -4.06 3.56 -5.22
CA LYS A 83 -4.53 2.29 -5.79
C LYS A 83 -3.44 1.64 -6.60
N PRO A 84 -3.28 0.30 -6.52
CA PRO A 84 -2.30 -0.39 -7.37
C PRO A 84 -2.60 -0.20 -8.86
N ASP A 85 -1.57 0.14 -9.61
CA ASP A 85 -1.66 0.26 -11.07
C ASP A 85 -1.56 -1.14 -11.69
N ILE A 86 -2.71 -1.71 -12.04
CA ILE A 86 -2.80 -3.08 -12.57
C ILE A 86 -2.24 -3.22 -13.98
N GLU A 87 -1.98 -2.12 -14.67
CA GLU A 87 -1.36 -2.11 -16.01
C GLU A 87 0.17 -2.08 -15.94
N ALA A 88 0.74 -1.80 -14.77
CA ALA A 88 2.18 -1.70 -14.60
C ALA A 88 2.82 -3.09 -14.40
N ASN A 89 4.14 -3.14 -14.58
CA ASN A 89 4.93 -4.34 -14.27
C ASN A 89 5.13 -4.48 -12.77
N TYR A 90 5.18 -5.72 -12.29
CA TYR A 90 5.50 -6.01 -10.89
C TYR A 90 6.94 -5.61 -10.57
N GLN A 91 7.12 -5.03 -9.39
CA GLN A 91 8.41 -4.49 -8.94
C GLN A 91 9.19 -5.43 -8.03
N GLY A 92 8.55 -6.48 -7.52
CA GLY A 92 9.13 -7.43 -6.58
C GLY A 92 8.08 -7.94 -5.61
N ARG A 93 8.55 -8.49 -4.49
CA ARG A 93 7.69 -9.10 -3.47
C ARG A 93 7.96 -8.51 -2.10
N LEU A 94 6.91 -8.37 -1.30
CA LEU A 94 7.02 -8.02 0.12
C LEU A 94 6.17 -8.96 0.96
N LEU A 95 6.49 -9.04 2.24
CA LEU A 95 5.67 -9.70 3.26
C LEU A 95 5.10 -8.63 4.17
N ALA A 96 3.77 -8.57 4.26
CA ALA A 96 3.08 -7.66 5.16
C ALA A 96 2.50 -8.47 6.34
N ARG A 97 2.85 -8.08 7.56
CA ARG A 97 2.40 -8.73 8.79
C ARG A 97 1.23 -7.96 9.38
N GLN A 98 0.14 -8.67 9.62
CA GLN A 98 -1.06 -8.12 10.24
C GLN A 98 -1.44 -8.96 11.46
N SER A 99 -1.75 -8.32 12.58
CA SER A 99 -2.27 -9.01 13.76
C SER A 99 -3.61 -9.66 13.46
N GLY A 100 -3.83 -10.86 14.00
CA GLY A 100 -5.07 -11.59 13.86
C GLY A 100 -5.16 -12.42 12.59
N PHE A 101 -6.35 -12.95 12.36
CA PHE A 101 -6.66 -13.82 11.23
C PHE A 101 -7.21 -13.01 10.04
N LEU A 102 -6.66 -13.27 8.86
CA LEU A 102 -7.22 -12.79 7.61
C LEU A 102 -7.66 -13.99 6.77
N ASP A 103 -8.92 -14.02 6.36
CA ASP A 103 -9.43 -15.12 5.56
C ASP A 103 -8.82 -15.09 4.15
N PRO A 104 -8.14 -16.17 3.71
CA PRO A 104 -7.55 -16.22 2.38
C PRO A 104 -8.54 -15.95 1.23
N VAL A 105 -9.81 -16.30 1.43
CA VAL A 105 -10.85 -16.06 0.41
C VAL A 105 -11.01 -14.57 0.11
N ASN A 106 -10.84 -13.71 1.12
CA ASN A 106 -11.01 -12.28 0.96
C ASN A 106 -9.77 -11.56 0.41
N TYR A 107 -8.59 -12.22 0.45
CA TYR A 107 -7.33 -11.55 0.15
C TYR A 107 -6.57 -12.17 -1.02
N ARG A 108 -6.53 -13.50 -1.14
CA ARG A 108 -5.76 -14.16 -2.20
C ARG A 108 -6.23 -13.73 -3.58
N ASN A 109 -5.28 -13.34 -4.43
CA ASN A 109 -5.52 -12.84 -5.79
C ASN A 109 -6.24 -11.49 -5.87
N HIS A 110 -6.46 -10.83 -4.74
CA HIS A 110 -7.01 -9.48 -4.69
C HIS A 110 -5.90 -8.43 -4.70
N PHE A 111 -6.22 -7.25 -5.20
CA PHE A 111 -5.33 -6.09 -5.12
C PHE A 111 -5.58 -5.34 -3.83
N VAL A 112 -4.50 -4.96 -3.16
CA VAL A 112 -4.55 -4.28 -1.85
C VAL A 112 -3.56 -3.14 -1.81
N THR A 113 -3.82 -2.19 -0.93
CA THR A 113 -2.86 -1.18 -0.50
C THR A 113 -2.68 -1.31 1.00
N ILE A 114 -1.44 -1.34 1.45
CA ILE A 114 -1.08 -1.45 2.85
C ILE A 114 -0.35 -0.22 3.35
N LEU A 115 -0.53 0.07 4.61
CA LEU A 115 0.27 1.02 5.37
C LEU A 115 0.92 0.26 6.52
N GLY A 116 2.23 0.31 6.63
CA GLY A 116 2.94 -0.41 7.67
C GLY A 116 4.30 0.18 7.96
N THR A 117 4.94 -0.35 8.99
CA THR A 117 6.28 0.04 9.38
C THR A 117 7.30 -0.94 8.82
N ILE A 118 8.33 -0.42 8.16
CA ILE A 118 9.37 -1.25 7.54
C ILE A 118 10.17 -1.94 8.65
N GLN A 119 10.23 -3.28 8.59
CA GLN A 119 10.92 -4.12 9.56
C GLN A 119 12.32 -4.52 9.10
N GLY A 120 12.54 -4.62 7.82
CA GLY A 120 13.80 -5.08 7.23
C GLY A 120 13.58 -6.10 6.15
N GLU A 121 14.49 -7.06 6.04
CA GLU A 121 14.44 -8.15 5.06
C GLU A 121 14.14 -9.48 5.73
N GLN A 122 13.45 -10.34 4.99
CA GLN A 122 13.20 -11.73 5.37
C GLN A 122 13.67 -12.64 4.22
N PRO A 123 14.70 -13.48 4.43
CA PRO A 123 15.11 -14.45 3.43
C PRO A 123 14.00 -15.48 3.19
N GLY A 124 13.82 -15.85 1.93
CA GLY A 124 12.84 -16.85 1.56
C GLY A 124 13.06 -17.29 0.12
N PHE A 125 12.00 -17.83 -0.50
CA PHE A 125 12.05 -18.38 -1.85
C PHE A 125 10.82 -17.95 -2.64
N ILE A 126 11.04 -17.62 -3.91
CA ILE A 126 9.98 -17.58 -4.91
C ILE A 126 10.14 -18.84 -5.76
N ASN A 127 9.18 -19.77 -5.62
CA ASN A 127 9.35 -21.15 -6.08
C ASN A 127 10.59 -21.77 -5.43
N LYS A 128 11.64 -22.06 -6.20
CA LYS A 128 12.89 -22.62 -5.70
C LYS A 128 14.04 -21.61 -5.71
N VAL A 129 13.77 -20.36 -6.06
CA VAL A 129 14.79 -19.30 -6.20
C VAL A 129 14.85 -18.50 -4.89
N PRO A 130 16.04 -18.37 -4.27
CA PRO A 130 16.22 -17.52 -3.11
C PRO A 130 15.83 -16.07 -3.42
N TYR A 131 15.12 -15.45 -2.49
CA TYR A 131 14.65 -14.07 -2.60
C TYR A 131 14.63 -13.42 -1.23
N ASN A 132 15.09 -12.18 -1.14
CA ASN A 132 15.01 -11.39 0.08
C ASN A 132 13.74 -10.53 0.05
N PHE A 133 12.75 -10.96 0.83
CA PHE A 133 11.49 -10.24 0.93
C PHE A 133 11.67 -9.00 1.81
N LEU A 134 11.16 -7.86 1.36
CA LEU A 134 10.95 -6.73 2.27
C LEU A 134 9.83 -7.11 3.24
N GLU A 135 10.03 -6.92 4.55
CA GLU A 135 9.01 -7.14 5.57
C GLU A 135 8.48 -5.80 6.10
N VAL A 136 7.16 -5.68 6.09
CA VAL A 136 6.46 -4.47 6.52
C VAL A 136 5.41 -4.79 7.60
#